data_ff99b9867d9f695ffa1ab52b5451eddc
#
_entry.id   ff99b9867d9f695ffa1ab52b5451eddc
#
_cell.length_a   1.000
_cell.length_b   1.000
_cell.length_c   1.000
_cell.angle_alpha   90.00
_cell.angle_beta   90.00
_cell.angle_gamma   90.00
#
_symmetry.space_group_name_H-M   'P 1'
#
loop_
_entity.id
_entity.type
_entity.pdbx_description
1 polymer ?
#
loop_
_entity_poly.entity_id
_entity_poly.type
_entity_poly.pdbx_seq_one_letter_code
_entity_poly.pdbx_strand_id
1 'polypeptide(L)'
;MRVPIICYHSCHAGSDYGSDDHHALAADLRTIHRLGHRIVPLDWVVESLLGERQPLRNCVALTCDDGVSLDWQDAIHPTFGWRQSFANILREFSAEVGEAQPTIEMTSFVIASPNARKELEVTCLAGHPWWSDDWWHEADASGWLRIENHSWDHVHPGATRVAQKDQIKGDFRLVESFDDCEVQVGQAGAFIEKLTRRRPRYFAYPYGQASSYLRETYLPESGAKYGLRAAFSIDHGFVTAQSDRWFLPRFTHGAADVTTPDEFETILKRSAM
;
A
#
# COMPACT_ATOMS: atom_id res chain seq x y z
N MET A 1 17.15 -10.58 -9.28
CA MET A 1 16.01 -9.70 -9.05
C MET A 1 16.40 -8.64 -8.03
N ARG A 2 16.12 -7.38 -8.30
CA ARG A 2 16.28 -6.25 -7.39
C ARG A 2 15.20 -5.23 -7.73
N VAL A 3 14.03 -5.33 -7.07
CA VAL A 3 12.83 -4.57 -7.43
C VAL A 3 12.47 -3.61 -6.29
N PRO A 4 12.39 -2.30 -6.54
CA PRO A 4 11.81 -1.36 -5.59
C PRO A 4 10.28 -1.48 -5.60
N ILE A 5 9.68 -1.42 -4.42
CA ILE A 5 8.26 -1.22 -4.23
C ILE A 5 8.11 0.15 -3.58
N ILE A 6 7.29 1.02 -4.17
CA ILE A 6 7.08 2.38 -3.68
C ILE A 6 5.74 2.45 -2.96
N CYS A 7 5.72 3.09 -1.80
CA CYS A 7 4.53 3.28 -0.98
C CYS A 7 4.16 4.77 -0.91
N TYR A 8 2.93 5.08 -1.29
CA TYR A 8 2.32 6.41 -1.23
C TYR A 8 1.13 6.42 -0.25
N HIS A 9 0.66 7.62 0.12
CA HIS A 9 -0.54 7.81 0.92
C HIS A 9 -1.39 8.93 0.32
N SER A 10 -2.55 8.63 -0.21
CA SER A 10 -3.39 9.64 -0.86
C SER A 10 -3.97 10.71 0.09
N CYS A 11 -3.88 10.49 1.39
CA CYS A 11 -4.16 11.50 2.40
C CYS A 11 -3.06 12.56 2.53
N HIS A 12 -1.86 12.32 2.00
CA HIS A 12 -0.78 13.31 1.96
C HIS A 12 -0.99 14.28 0.80
N ALA A 13 -1.66 15.38 1.08
CA ALA A 13 -1.84 16.50 0.18
C ALA A 13 -1.03 17.69 0.66
N GLY A 14 -0.26 18.30 -0.22
CA GLY A 14 0.67 19.38 0.09
C GLY A 14 0.87 20.35 -1.06
N SER A 15 2.00 21.07 -1.04
CA SER A 15 2.33 22.08 -2.05
C SER A 15 3.49 21.71 -2.96
N ASP A 16 4.23 20.68 -2.64
CA ASP A 16 5.45 20.28 -3.36
C ASP A 16 5.62 18.74 -3.39
N TYR A 17 6.64 18.31 -4.12
CA TYR A 17 6.92 16.87 -4.30
C TYR A 17 7.07 16.11 -2.97
N GLY A 18 7.74 16.66 -1.98
CA GLY A 18 8.01 15.97 -0.72
C GLY A 18 6.82 15.89 0.24
N SER A 19 5.79 16.71 0.00
CA SER A 19 4.61 16.84 0.87
C SER A 19 3.29 16.42 0.21
N ASP A 20 3.29 16.16 -1.11
CA ASP A 20 2.10 15.84 -1.89
C ASP A 20 2.32 14.56 -2.71
N ASP A 21 1.77 13.45 -2.24
CA ASP A 21 1.95 12.16 -2.88
C ASP A 21 1.24 12.07 -4.25
N HIS A 22 0.23 12.90 -4.53
CA HIS A 22 -0.39 12.99 -5.86
C HIS A 22 0.55 13.64 -6.87
N HIS A 23 1.20 14.74 -6.46
CA HIS A 23 2.21 15.40 -7.28
C HIS A 23 3.41 14.47 -7.52
N ALA A 24 3.87 13.82 -6.47
CA ALA A 24 4.99 12.90 -6.54
C ALA A 24 4.70 11.70 -7.46
N LEU A 25 3.57 11.02 -7.28
CA LEU A 25 3.17 9.90 -8.14
C LEU A 25 3.18 10.31 -9.62
N ALA A 26 2.58 11.46 -9.97
CA ALA A 26 2.55 11.93 -11.36
C ALA A 26 3.96 12.20 -11.94
N ALA A 27 4.89 12.70 -11.12
CA ALA A 27 6.28 12.93 -11.52
C ALA A 27 7.09 11.62 -11.62
N ASP A 28 6.86 10.71 -10.68
CA ASP A 28 7.57 9.43 -10.58
C ASP A 28 7.22 8.49 -11.73
N LEU A 29 5.96 8.45 -12.14
CA LEU A 29 5.52 7.67 -13.31
C LEU A 29 6.31 8.07 -14.56
N ARG A 30 6.48 9.38 -14.80
CA ARG A 30 7.28 9.88 -15.93
C ARG A 30 8.76 9.56 -15.77
N THR A 31 9.29 9.60 -14.55
CA THR A 31 10.68 9.24 -14.27
C THR A 31 10.92 7.73 -14.47
N ILE A 32 10.00 6.87 -14.03
CA ILE A 32 10.03 5.43 -14.29
C ILE A 32 10.11 5.16 -15.79
N HIS A 33 9.22 5.78 -16.57
CA HIS A 33 9.16 5.60 -18.01
C HIS A 33 10.43 6.12 -18.69
N ARG A 34 10.88 7.33 -18.36
CA ARG A 34 12.09 7.96 -18.92
C ARG A 34 13.35 7.14 -18.69
N LEU A 35 13.45 6.47 -17.54
CA LEU A 35 14.59 5.60 -17.22
C LEU A 35 14.46 4.17 -17.76
N GLY A 36 13.41 3.87 -18.51
CA GLY A 36 13.19 2.56 -19.10
C GLY A 36 12.81 1.46 -18.13
N HIS A 37 12.27 1.82 -16.96
CA HIS A 37 11.70 0.86 -16.03
C HIS A 37 10.24 0.55 -16.40
N ARG A 38 9.80 -0.66 -16.06
CA ARG A 38 8.41 -1.09 -16.25
C ARG A 38 7.68 -1.08 -14.92
N ILE A 39 6.48 -0.51 -14.93
CA ILE A 39 5.54 -0.66 -13.81
C ILE A 39 4.91 -2.05 -13.93
N VAL A 40 4.96 -2.81 -12.84
CA VAL A 40 4.44 -4.19 -12.79
C VAL A 40 3.49 -4.37 -11.62
N PRO A 41 2.46 -5.23 -11.75
CA PRO A 41 1.63 -5.64 -10.61
C PRO A 41 2.48 -6.19 -9.46
N LEU A 42 2.05 -5.95 -8.24
CA LEU A 42 2.71 -6.48 -7.05
C LEU A 42 2.78 -8.02 -7.06
N ASP A 43 1.77 -8.67 -7.65
CA ASP A 43 1.75 -10.11 -7.90
C ASP A 43 3.02 -10.60 -8.61
N TRP A 44 3.51 -9.87 -9.61
CA TRP A 44 4.69 -10.29 -10.36
C TRP A 44 5.96 -10.28 -9.51
N VAL A 45 6.06 -9.32 -8.59
CA VAL A 45 7.20 -9.23 -7.66
C VAL A 45 7.19 -10.44 -6.71
N VAL A 46 6.03 -10.76 -6.13
CA VAL A 46 5.90 -11.89 -5.22
C VAL A 46 6.05 -13.24 -5.94
N GLU A 47 5.46 -13.41 -7.12
CA GLU A 47 5.64 -14.61 -7.96
C GLU A 47 7.12 -14.84 -8.33
N SER A 48 7.83 -13.75 -8.66
CA SER A 48 9.26 -13.84 -8.97
C SER A 48 10.10 -14.20 -7.75
N LEU A 49 9.74 -13.68 -6.56
CA LEU A 49 10.38 -14.05 -5.29
C LEU A 49 10.18 -15.53 -4.96
N LEU A 50 8.97 -16.04 -5.21
CA LEU A 50 8.59 -17.43 -4.91
C LEU A 50 9.05 -18.44 -5.99
N GLY A 51 9.70 -17.97 -7.06
CA GLY A 51 10.18 -18.80 -8.16
C GLY A 51 9.08 -19.24 -9.15
N GLU A 52 7.90 -18.67 -9.06
CA GLU A 52 6.75 -18.94 -9.96
C GLU A 52 6.82 -18.14 -11.26
N ARG A 53 7.67 -17.14 -11.31
CA ARG A 53 7.94 -16.27 -12.46
C ARG A 53 9.44 -16.05 -12.62
N GLN A 54 9.88 -15.79 -13.85
CA GLN A 54 11.27 -15.42 -14.13
C GLN A 54 11.67 -14.14 -13.36
N PRO A 55 12.91 -14.03 -12.90
CA PRO A 55 13.39 -12.88 -12.16
C PRO A 55 13.16 -11.56 -12.91
N LEU A 56 12.53 -10.60 -12.25
CA LEU A 56 12.25 -9.28 -12.79
C LEU A 56 13.54 -8.44 -12.88
N ARG A 57 13.62 -7.60 -13.91
CA ARG A 57 14.69 -6.62 -14.13
C ARG A 57 14.08 -5.30 -14.62
N ASN A 58 14.64 -4.18 -14.15
CA ASN A 58 14.17 -2.85 -14.50
C ASN A 58 12.64 -2.71 -14.30
N CYS A 59 12.15 -3.19 -13.18
CA CYS A 59 10.75 -3.13 -12.82
C CYS A 59 10.57 -2.39 -11.50
N VAL A 60 9.39 -1.81 -11.31
CA VAL A 60 8.95 -1.16 -10.08
C VAL A 60 7.50 -1.54 -9.84
N ALA A 61 7.12 -1.78 -8.58
CA ALA A 61 5.73 -1.93 -8.17
C ALA A 61 5.28 -0.71 -7.36
N LEU A 62 4.01 -0.36 -7.50
CA LEU A 62 3.40 0.79 -6.84
C LEU A 62 2.40 0.30 -5.80
N THR A 63 2.43 0.90 -4.61
CA THR A 63 1.47 0.63 -3.53
C THR A 63 1.03 1.93 -2.90
N CYS A 64 -0.14 1.93 -2.28
CA CYS A 64 -0.56 2.98 -1.36
C CYS A 64 -1.20 2.36 -0.12
N ASP A 65 -1.09 3.05 1.00
CA ASP A 65 -1.61 2.58 2.28
C ASP A 65 -2.81 3.41 2.74
N ASP A 66 -3.51 2.93 3.77
CA ASP A 66 -4.68 3.48 4.46
C ASP A 66 -6.03 3.32 3.74
N GLY A 67 -6.09 3.36 2.41
CA GLY A 67 -7.32 3.18 1.64
C GLY A 67 -8.29 4.35 1.74
N VAL A 68 -7.77 5.57 1.64
CA VAL A 68 -8.59 6.79 1.54
C VAL A 68 -9.23 6.85 0.14
N SER A 69 -10.44 7.39 0.02
CA SER A 69 -11.18 7.45 -1.26
C SER A 69 -10.45 8.23 -2.37
N LEU A 70 -9.49 9.07 -2.00
CA LEU A 70 -8.53 9.72 -2.92
C LEU A 70 -7.62 8.75 -3.68
N ASP A 71 -7.54 7.48 -3.28
CA ASP A 71 -6.92 6.44 -4.11
C ASP A 71 -7.69 6.26 -5.43
N TRP A 72 -9.03 6.41 -5.39
CA TRP A 72 -9.93 6.09 -6.49
C TRP A 72 -10.71 7.27 -7.07
N GLN A 73 -11.14 8.21 -6.22
CA GLN A 73 -12.04 9.33 -6.57
C GLN A 73 -11.33 10.67 -6.39
N ASP A 74 -11.47 11.54 -7.39
CA ASP A 74 -10.99 12.92 -7.31
C ASP A 74 -11.78 13.69 -6.25
N ALA A 75 -11.14 14.61 -5.55
CA ALA A 75 -11.80 15.42 -4.54
C ALA A 75 -11.25 16.85 -4.46
N ILE A 76 -11.99 17.74 -3.82
CA ILE A 76 -11.52 19.08 -3.48
C ILE A 76 -10.98 19.05 -2.05
N HIS A 77 -9.65 19.14 -1.92
CA HIS A 77 -9.03 19.28 -0.61
C HIS A 77 -9.26 20.70 -0.08
N PRO A 78 -9.68 20.88 1.20
CA PRO A 78 -10.08 22.20 1.72
C PRO A 78 -8.97 23.24 1.70
N THR A 79 -7.72 22.82 1.84
CA THR A 79 -6.55 23.71 1.85
C THR A 79 -5.88 23.80 0.48
N PHE A 80 -5.75 22.68 -0.23
CA PHE A 80 -4.91 22.56 -1.43
C PHE A 80 -5.72 22.50 -2.74
N GLY A 81 -7.07 22.63 -2.68
CA GLY A 81 -7.93 22.65 -3.85
C GLY A 81 -8.08 21.27 -4.51
N TRP A 82 -8.30 21.25 -5.82
CA TRP A 82 -8.53 20.01 -6.57
C TRP A 82 -7.38 19.04 -6.43
N ARG A 83 -7.71 17.78 -6.12
CA ARG A 83 -6.78 16.63 -6.10
C ARG A 83 -7.30 15.53 -7.00
N GLN A 84 -6.50 15.19 -7.98
CA GLN A 84 -6.73 14.05 -8.82
C GLN A 84 -6.39 12.77 -8.05
N SER A 85 -7.24 11.76 -8.12
CA SER A 85 -7.00 10.47 -7.45
C SER A 85 -5.80 9.73 -8.04
N PHE A 86 -5.22 8.82 -7.27
CA PHE A 86 -4.16 7.96 -7.79
C PHE A 86 -4.60 7.17 -9.02
N ALA A 87 -5.82 6.62 -9.01
CA ALA A 87 -6.36 5.90 -10.16
C ALA A 87 -6.45 6.77 -11.43
N ASN A 88 -6.86 8.04 -11.31
CA ASN A 88 -6.93 8.93 -12.46
C ASN A 88 -5.55 9.39 -12.93
N ILE A 89 -4.59 9.59 -12.03
CA ILE A 89 -3.19 9.82 -12.39
C ILE A 89 -2.62 8.65 -13.20
N LEU A 90 -2.89 7.40 -12.78
CA LEU A 90 -2.48 6.20 -13.52
C LEU A 90 -3.13 6.11 -14.90
N ARG A 91 -4.44 6.41 -15.00
CA ARG A 91 -5.18 6.41 -16.27
C ARG A 91 -4.65 7.43 -17.26
N GLU A 92 -4.40 8.66 -16.81
CA GLU A 92 -3.84 9.72 -17.66
C GLU A 92 -2.43 9.36 -18.12
N PHE A 93 -1.59 8.88 -17.23
CA PHE A 93 -0.26 8.43 -17.60
C PHE A 93 -0.29 7.25 -18.58
N SER A 94 -1.19 6.29 -18.39
CA SER A 94 -1.37 5.18 -19.34
C SER A 94 -1.80 5.67 -20.72
N ALA A 95 -2.67 6.66 -20.79
CA ALA A 95 -3.06 7.28 -22.07
C ALA A 95 -1.90 8.04 -22.72
N GLU A 96 -0.99 8.64 -21.93
CA GLU A 96 0.21 9.33 -22.42
C GLU A 96 1.22 8.36 -23.04
N VAL A 97 1.47 7.20 -22.39
CA VAL A 97 2.58 6.29 -22.79
C VAL A 97 2.13 5.07 -23.60
N GLY A 98 0.85 4.76 -23.60
CA GLY A 98 0.26 3.63 -24.35
C GLY A 98 0.92 2.29 -24.03
N GLU A 99 1.17 1.50 -25.06
CA GLU A 99 1.75 0.14 -24.98
C GLU A 99 3.17 0.08 -24.39
N ALA A 100 3.81 1.22 -24.16
CA ALA A 100 5.14 1.24 -23.53
C ALA A 100 5.08 0.84 -22.04
N GLN A 101 3.90 0.99 -21.39
CA GLN A 101 3.66 0.56 -20.00
C GLN A 101 2.36 -0.27 -19.92
N PRO A 102 2.36 -1.53 -20.40
CA PRO A 102 1.12 -2.29 -20.57
C PRO A 102 0.55 -2.89 -19.30
N THR A 103 1.23 -2.76 -18.16
CA THR A 103 0.89 -3.47 -16.91
C THR A 103 0.79 -2.53 -15.70
N ILE A 104 0.32 -1.29 -15.93
CA ILE A 104 0.15 -0.31 -14.86
C ILE A 104 -0.96 -0.78 -13.91
N GLU A 105 -0.58 -1.04 -12.68
CA GLU A 105 -1.47 -1.37 -11.56
C GLU A 105 -0.84 -0.82 -10.28
N MET A 106 -1.64 -0.36 -9.34
CA MET A 106 -1.21 -0.02 -7.98
C MET A 106 -1.97 -0.88 -6.97
N THR A 107 -1.32 -1.28 -5.89
CA THR A 107 -1.96 -2.01 -4.79
C THR A 107 -2.32 -1.03 -3.69
N SER A 108 -3.61 -0.93 -3.34
CA SER A 108 -4.12 -0.13 -2.21
C SER A 108 -4.35 -1.05 -1.02
N PHE A 109 -3.59 -0.85 0.05
CA PHE A 109 -3.75 -1.52 1.32
C PHE A 109 -4.72 -0.73 2.20
N VAL A 110 -5.88 -1.32 2.52
CA VAL A 110 -6.99 -0.60 3.15
C VAL A 110 -7.21 -0.99 4.60
N ILE A 111 -7.54 -0.02 5.45
CA ILE A 111 -8.00 -0.25 6.83
C ILE A 111 -9.42 -0.79 6.79
N ALA A 112 -9.65 -1.99 7.35
CA ALA A 112 -10.90 -2.72 7.15
C ALA A 112 -12.07 -2.22 8.02
N SER A 113 -11.82 -1.82 9.28
CA SER A 113 -12.86 -1.48 10.25
C SER A 113 -13.66 -0.23 9.89
N PRO A 114 -14.98 -0.33 9.63
CA PRO A 114 -15.80 0.85 9.35
C PRO A 114 -15.86 1.84 10.52
N ASN A 115 -15.79 1.34 11.77
CA ASN A 115 -15.82 2.20 12.94
C ASN A 115 -14.51 2.96 13.10
N ALA A 116 -13.37 2.29 12.95
CA ALA A 116 -12.07 2.96 12.99
C ALA A 116 -11.97 4.04 11.91
N ARG A 117 -12.34 3.72 10.67
CA ARG A 117 -12.31 4.69 9.56
C ARG A 117 -13.15 5.94 9.83
N LYS A 118 -14.38 5.80 10.38
CA LYS A 118 -15.21 6.94 10.78
C LYS A 118 -14.58 7.81 11.87
N GLU A 119 -13.91 7.21 12.84
CA GLU A 119 -13.20 7.95 13.88
C GLU A 119 -11.99 8.67 13.31
N LEU A 120 -11.26 8.01 12.39
CA LEU A 120 -10.09 8.57 11.72
C LEU A 120 -10.46 9.70 10.75
N GLU A 121 -11.63 9.69 10.12
CA GLU A 121 -12.15 10.84 9.36
C GLU A 121 -12.19 12.10 10.23
N VAL A 122 -12.64 11.97 11.48
CA VAL A 122 -12.72 13.11 12.41
C VAL A 122 -11.33 13.53 12.90
N THR A 123 -10.49 12.57 13.25
CA THR A 123 -9.20 12.85 13.91
C THR A 123 -8.06 13.17 12.94
N CYS A 124 -8.09 12.60 11.75
CA CYS A 124 -7.00 12.71 10.76
C CYS A 124 -7.38 13.50 9.52
N LEU A 125 -8.67 13.50 9.12
CA LEU A 125 -9.13 14.13 7.88
C LEU A 125 -10.05 15.34 8.11
N ALA A 126 -9.98 15.97 9.29
CA ALA A 126 -10.78 17.13 9.66
C ALA A 126 -12.30 16.95 9.44
N GLY A 127 -12.80 15.72 9.57
CA GLY A 127 -14.22 15.35 9.40
C GLY A 127 -14.65 15.13 7.95
N HIS A 128 -13.73 15.10 6.99
CA HIS A 128 -14.07 14.79 5.59
C HIS A 128 -14.34 13.28 5.44
N PRO A 129 -15.46 12.89 4.75
CA PRO A 129 -15.87 11.48 4.61
C PRO A 129 -15.07 10.78 3.49
N TRP A 130 -13.77 10.75 3.61
CA TRP A 130 -12.87 10.19 2.59
C TRP A 130 -12.38 8.78 2.90
N TRP A 131 -12.88 8.14 3.97
CA TRP A 131 -12.52 6.76 4.32
C TRP A 131 -13.68 5.79 4.11
N SER A 132 -14.51 6.02 3.06
CA SER A 132 -15.57 5.10 2.69
C SER A 132 -15.00 3.82 2.04
N ASP A 133 -15.83 2.77 1.99
CA ASP A 133 -15.51 1.49 1.33
C ASP A 133 -16.36 1.22 0.08
N ASP A 134 -17.17 2.17 -0.33
CA ASP A 134 -18.11 2.05 -1.45
C ASP A 134 -17.42 1.93 -2.82
N TRP A 135 -16.17 2.35 -2.93
CA TRP A 135 -15.37 2.31 -4.13
C TRP A 135 -14.52 1.03 -4.29
N TRP A 136 -14.32 0.26 -3.22
CA TRP A 136 -13.38 -0.88 -3.23
C TRP A 136 -13.69 -1.92 -4.28
N HIS A 137 -14.97 -2.29 -4.44
CA HIS A 137 -15.38 -3.29 -5.42
C HIS A 137 -15.10 -2.86 -6.85
N GLU A 138 -15.44 -1.62 -7.20
CA GLU A 138 -15.22 -1.07 -8.52
C GLU A 138 -13.72 -0.91 -8.81
N ALA A 139 -12.96 -0.40 -7.85
CA ALA A 139 -11.52 -0.23 -7.97
C ALA A 139 -10.80 -1.57 -8.22
N ASP A 140 -11.10 -2.60 -7.40
CA ASP A 140 -10.50 -3.93 -7.52
C ASP A 140 -10.87 -4.62 -8.85
N ALA A 141 -12.09 -4.43 -9.32
CA ALA A 141 -12.54 -4.98 -10.60
C ALA A 141 -11.99 -4.25 -11.83
N SER A 142 -11.53 -3.01 -11.66
CA SER A 142 -11.09 -2.15 -12.76
C SER A 142 -9.75 -2.56 -13.37
N GLY A 143 -8.88 -3.21 -12.56
CA GLY A 143 -7.49 -3.49 -12.92
C GLY A 143 -6.51 -2.33 -12.70
N TRP A 144 -6.98 -1.15 -12.27
CA TRP A 144 -6.10 -0.02 -11.92
C TRP A 144 -5.60 -0.07 -10.49
N LEU A 145 -6.51 -0.45 -9.57
CA LEU A 145 -6.16 -0.67 -8.18
C LEU A 145 -6.46 -2.12 -7.79
N ARG A 146 -5.61 -2.66 -6.93
CA ARG A 146 -5.83 -3.94 -6.28
C ARG A 146 -6.02 -3.70 -4.79
N ILE A 147 -7.17 -4.08 -4.23
CA ILE A 147 -7.49 -3.85 -2.82
C ILE A 147 -6.91 -4.98 -1.96
N GLU A 148 -6.03 -4.63 -1.05
CA GLU A 148 -5.32 -5.56 -0.16
C GLU A 148 -5.43 -5.11 1.32
N ASN A 149 -4.90 -5.88 2.25
CA ASN A 149 -5.19 -5.76 3.68
C ASN A 149 -4.16 -4.88 4.42
N HIS A 150 -4.63 -3.80 5.06
CA HIS A 150 -3.86 -2.95 5.97
C HIS A 150 -4.36 -3.03 7.42
N SER A 151 -4.69 -4.22 7.86
CA SER A 151 -5.23 -4.54 9.18
C SER A 151 -6.69 -4.14 9.42
N TRP A 152 -7.20 -4.51 10.60
CA TRP A 152 -8.58 -4.20 10.99
C TRP A 152 -8.77 -2.71 11.28
N ASP A 153 -7.97 -2.15 12.19
CA ASP A 153 -8.14 -0.77 12.67
C ASP A 153 -6.82 0.02 12.73
N HIS A 154 -5.77 -0.51 12.11
CA HIS A 154 -4.43 0.07 12.07
C HIS A 154 -3.79 0.21 13.47
N VAL A 155 -4.45 -0.25 14.53
CA VAL A 155 -4.05 0.04 15.91
C VAL A 155 -3.84 1.55 16.11
N HIS A 156 -4.66 2.37 15.42
CA HIS A 156 -4.39 3.78 15.22
C HIS A 156 -4.56 4.58 16.52
N PRO A 157 -3.61 5.49 16.89
CA PRO A 157 -3.69 6.26 18.13
C PRO A 157 -4.87 7.23 18.16
N GLY A 158 -5.36 7.66 16.99
CA GLY A 158 -6.54 8.52 16.85
C GLY A 158 -7.88 7.81 17.01
N ALA A 159 -7.91 6.47 17.02
CA ALA A 159 -9.13 5.72 17.26
C ALA A 159 -9.51 5.76 18.75
N THR A 160 -10.80 5.87 19.06
CA THR A 160 -11.29 5.82 20.46
C THR A 160 -11.02 4.46 21.08
N ARG A 161 -11.22 3.40 20.30
CA ARG A 161 -10.87 2.02 20.68
C ARG A 161 -10.17 1.33 19.53
N VAL A 162 -9.12 0.59 19.86
CA VAL A 162 -8.59 -0.44 18.95
C VAL A 162 -9.15 -1.79 19.38
N ALA A 163 -9.29 -2.69 18.41
CA ALA A 163 -9.81 -4.02 18.67
C ALA A 163 -9.00 -4.68 19.79
N GLN A 164 -9.68 -5.06 20.88
CA GLN A 164 -9.22 -5.86 21.99
C GLN A 164 -8.38 -5.16 23.07
N LYS A 165 -7.47 -4.21 22.75
CA LYS A 165 -6.52 -3.68 23.73
C LYS A 165 -6.15 -2.23 23.44
N ASP A 166 -6.71 -1.29 24.18
CA ASP A 166 -6.40 0.14 23.99
C ASP A 166 -4.93 0.50 24.28
N GLN A 167 -4.22 -0.29 25.07
CA GLN A 167 -2.82 -0.03 25.41
C GLN A 167 -1.85 -0.27 24.26
N ILE A 168 -2.27 -0.89 23.17
CA ILE A 168 -1.40 -1.12 22.00
C ILE A 168 -1.49 -0.01 20.93
N LYS A 169 -2.30 1.04 21.17
CA LYS A 169 -2.46 2.14 20.21
C LYS A 169 -1.13 2.74 19.76
N GLY A 170 -0.94 2.85 18.47
CA GLY A 170 0.26 3.42 17.85
C GLY A 170 1.46 2.48 17.81
N ASP A 171 1.33 1.24 18.27
CA ASP A 171 2.43 0.27 18.22
C ASP A 171 1.94 -1.12 17.74
N PHE A 172 2.11 -1.37 16.46
CA PHE A 172 1.68 -2.63 15.85
C PHE A 172 2.58 -3.83 16.24
N ARG A 173 3.75 -3.58 16.84
CA ARG A 173 4.63 -4.63 17.40
C ARG A 173 4.01 -5.35 18.59
N LEU A 174 2.97 -4.77 19.19
CA LEU A 174 2.23 -5.36 20.30
C LEU A 174 1.07 -6.27 19.87
N VAL A 175 0.85 -6.46 18.56
CA VAL A 175 -0.04 -7.47 17.99
C VAL A 175 0.69 -8.81 18.00
N GLU A 176 0.69 -9.50 19.17
CA GLU A 176 1.60 -10.62 19.46
C GLU A 176 0.90 -11.88 19.99
N SER A 177 -0.43 -11.92 19.96
CA SER A 177 -1.21 -13.12 20.27
C SER A 177 -1.98 -13.61 19.06
N PHE A 178 -2.40 -14.89 19.07
CA PHE A 178 -3.24 -15.45 18.01
C PHE A 178 -4.51 -14.62 17.81
N ASP A 179 -5.21 -14.32 18.90
CA ASP A 179 -6.49 -13.59 18.85
C ASP A 179 -6.31 -12.17 18.30
N ASP A 180 -5.23 -11.46 18.70
CA ASP A 180 -4.93 -10.11 18.18
C ASP A 180 -4.62 -10.18 16.67
N CYS A 181 -3.79 -11.13 16.24
CA CYS A 181 -3.47 -11.35 14.84
C CYS A 181 -4.70 -11.75 14.02
N GLU A 182 -5.57 -12.61 14.58
CA GLU A 182 -6.79 -13.05 13.91
C GLU A 182 -7.73 -11.87 13.63
N VAL A 183 -7.84 -10.91 14.55
CA VAL A 183 -8.62 -9.70 14.32
C VAL A 183 -7.95 -8.80 13.29
N GLN A 184 -6.67 -8.48 13.48
CA GLN A 184 -5.98 -7.51 12.64
C GLN A 184 -5.74 -8.01 11.20
N VAL A 185 -5.63 -9.32 10.99
CA VAL A 185 -5.32 -9.91 9.69
C VAL A 185 -6.49 -10.76 9.15
N GLY A 186 -6.94 -11.74 9.92
CA GLY A 186 -7.96 -12.72 9.49
C GLY A 186 -9.33 -12.07 9.27
N GLN A 187 -9.85 -11.38 10.29
CA GLN A 187 -11.13 -10.68 10.24
C GLN A 187 -11.10 -9.54 9.22
N ALA A 188 -10.02 -8.76 9.18
CA ALA A 188 -9.83 -7.71 8.18
C ALA A 188 -9.91 -8.27 6.75
N GLY A 189 -9.19 -9.35 6.48
CA GLY A 189 -9.22 -10.01 5.18
C GLY A 189 -10.61 -10.54 4.80
N ALA A 190 -11.35 -11.11 5.75
CA ALA A 190 -12.73 -11.58 5.53
C ALA A 190 -13.69 -10.42 5.24
N PHE A 191 -13.52 -9.27 5.89
CA PHE A 191 -14.32 -8.09 5.64
C PHE A 191 -14.05 -7.52 4.23
N ILE A 192 -12.78 -7.39 3.84
CA ILE A 192 -12.39 -6.94 2.50
C ILE A 192 -12.93 -7.89 1.43
N GLU A 193 -12.79 -9.22 1.62
CA GLU A 193 -13.34 -10.21 0.69
C GLU A 193 -14.85 -10.09 0.50
N LYS A 194 -15.59 -9.82 1.57
CA LYS A 194 -17.04 -9.62 1.51
C LYS A 194 -17.40 -8.44 0.59
N LEU A 195 -16.62 -7.37 0.59
CA LEU A 195 -16.89 -6.16 -0.20
C LEU A 195 -16.36 -6.28 -1.63
N THR A 196 -15.12 -6.73 -1.81
CA THR A 196 -14.47 -6.83 -3.13
C THR A 196 -14.82 -8.12 -3.87
N ARG A 197 -15.36 -9.15 -3.18
CA ARG A 197 -15.59 -10.51 -3.69
C ARG A 197 -14.28 -11.25 -4.02
N ARG A 198 -13.16 -10.74 -3.57
CA ARG A 198 -11.83 -11.33 -3.72
C ARG A 198 -11.11 -11.32 -2.36
N ARG A 199 -10.55 -12.46 -1.98
CA ARG A 199 -9.72 -12.53 -0.77
C ARG A 199 -8.43 -11.77 -0.98
N PRO A 200 -8.02 -10.88 -0.03
CA PRO A 200 -6.69 -10.28 -0.03
C PRO A 200 -5.59 -11.35 -0.02
N ARG A 201 -4.54 -11.12 -0.81
CA ARG A 201 -3.38 -12.00 -0.91
C ARG A 201 -2.15 -11.42 -0.23
N TYR A 202 -2.21 -10.16 0.14
CA TYR A 202 -1.12 -9.39 0.71
C TYR A 202 -1.56 -8.67 1.97
N PHE A 203 -0.59 -8.44 2.85
CA PHE A 203 -0.76 -7.68 4.08
C PHE A 203 0.32 -6.60 4.17
N ALA A 204 -0.03 -5.34 4.40
CA ALA A 204 0.92 -4.32 4.77
C ALA A 204 0.83 -4.06 6.27
N TYR A 205 1.97 -4.06 6.94
CA TYR A 205 2.02 -3.80 8.37
C TYR A 205 1.79 -2.30 8.64
N PRO A 206 0.81 -1.93 9.49
CA PRO A 206 0.71 -0.57 10.01
C PRO A 206 2.05 -0.07 10.56
N TYR A 207 2.43 1.14 10.20
CA TYR A 207 3.73 1.76 10.54
C TYR A 207 4.96 0.96 10.07
N GLY A 208 4.78 -0.04 9.21
CA GLY A 208 5.82 -1.00 8.85
C GLY A 208 6.25 -1.93 9.99
N GLN A 209 5.53 -1.95 11.10
CA GLN A 209 5.90 -2.65 12.32
C GLN A 209 5.29 -4.05 12.38
N ALA A 210 6.08 -5.02 12.83
CA ALA A 210 5.64 -6.38 13.07
C ALA A 210 6.13 -6.88 14.43
N SER A 211 5.29 -7.64 15.15
CA SER A 211 5.80 -8.50 16.22
C SER A 211 6.47 -9.74 15.64
N SER A 212 7.40 -10.34 16.40
CA SER A 212 7.99 -11.64 16.01
C SER A 212 6.91 -12.72 15.87
N TYR A 213 5.91 -12.73 16.75
CA TYR A 213 4.81 -13.69 16.67
C TYR A 213 4.02 -13.56 15.37
N LEU A 214 3.62 -12.34 14.99
CA LEU A 214 2.87 -12.08 13.75
C LEU A 214 3.67 -12.51 12.52
N ARG A 215 4.95 -12.11 12.44
CA ARG A 215 5.81 -12.35 11.27
C ARG A 215 6.28 -13.81 11.16
N GLU A 216 6.72 -14.41 12.29
CA GLU A 216 7.47 -15.67 12.27
C GLU A 216 6.58 -16.89 12.59
N THR A 217 5.37 -16.66 13.15
CA THR A 217 4.44 -17.72 13.54
C THR A 217 3.10 -17.57 12.84
N TYR A 218 2.37 -16.49 13.10
CA TYR A 218 0.98 -16.38 12.63
C TYR A 218 0.87 -16.33 11.09
N LEU A 219 1.64 -15.47 10.42
CA LEU A 219 1.58 -15.37 8.96
C LEU A 219 2.04 -16.64 8.25
N PRO A 220 3.16 -17.31 8.64
CA PRO A 220 3.55 -18.58 8.06
C PRO A 220 2.53 -19.70 8.26
N GLU A 221 1.89 -19.77 9.42
CA GLU A 221 0.99 -20.88 9.78
C GLU A 221 -0.47 -20.63 9.39
N SER A 222 -1.00 -19.45 9.74
CA SER A 222 -2.40 -19.09 9.56
C SER A 222 -2.62 -18.20 8.33
N GLY A 223 -1.69 -17.31 8.00
CA GLY A 223 -1.80 -16.47 6.80
C GLY A 223 -1.95 -17.26 5.52
N ALA A 224 -1.22 -18.39 5.40
CA ALA A 224 -1.34 -19.29 4.26
C ALA A 224 -2.75 -19.92 4.13
N LYS A 225 -3.43 -20.21 5.25
CA LYS A 225 -4.83 -20.72 5.25
C LYS A 225 -5.80 -19.67 4.71
N TYR A 226 -5.50 -18.40 4.90
CA TYR A 226 -6.29 -17.29 4.38
C TYR A 226 -5.89 -16.87 2.96
N GLY A 227 -4.93 -17.56 2.35
CA GLY A 227 -4.47 -17.27 1.01
C GLY A 227 -3.47 -16.12 0.92
N LEU A 228 -2.95 -15.63 2.06
CA LEU A 228 -1.88 -14.63 2.06
C LEU A 228 -0.59 -15.22 1.50
N ARG A 229 0.10 -14.45 0.68
CA ARG A 229 1.32 -14.85 -0.01
C ARG A 229 2.55 -14.11 0.46
N ALA A 230 2.39 -12.84 0.86
CA ALA A 230 3.46 -12.00 1.35
C ALA A 230 2.94 -10.90 2.28
N ALA A 231 3.86 -10.31 3.07
CA ALA A 231 3.58 -9.14 3.87
C ALA A 231 4.69 -8.08 3.71
N PHE A 232 4.33 -6.80 3.87
CA PHE A 232 5.14 -5.65 3.48
C PHE A 232 5.39 -4.71 4.66
N SER A 233 6.67 -4.41 4.90
CA SER A 233 7.12 -3.37 5.82
C SER A 233 7.33 -2.04 5.09
N ILE A 234 7.87 -1.06 5.79
CA ILE A 234 8.42 0.17 5.25
C ILE A 234 9.93 0.27 5.49
N ASP A 235 10.59 -0.85 5.76
CA ASP A 235 12.05 -0.88 5.81
C ASP A 235 12.60 -0.61 4.41
N HIS A 236 13.49 0.37 4.32
CA HIS A 236 14.07 0.78 3.04
C HIS A 236 14.83 -0.35 2.37
N GLY A 237 14.44 -0.71 1.16
CA GLY A 237 15.17 -1.75 0.47
C GLY A 237 14.52 -2.23 -0.81
N PHE A 238 15.28 -3.06 -1.51
CA PHE A 238 14.82 -3.73 -2.71
C PHE A 238 14.39 -5.16 -2.38
N VAL A 239 13.31 -5.61 -3.00
CA VAL A 239 12.98 -7.03 -2.98
C VAL A 239 13.99 -7.78 -3.84
N THR A 240 14.63 -8.77 -3.23
CA THR A 240 15.64 -9.64 -3.86
C THR A 240 15.22 -11.11 -3.72
N ALA A 241 15.95 -12.03 -4.34
CA ALA A 241 15.67 -13.46 -4.20
C ALA A 241 15.87 -14.01 -2.76
N GLN A 242 16.52 -13.24 -1.88
CA GLN A 242 16.78 -13.61 -0.48
C GLN A 242 15.85 -12.90 0.50
N SER A 243 14.93 -12.07 0.02
CA SER A 243 13.99 -11.34 0.88
C SER A 243 13.03 -12.30 1.59
N ASP A 244 12.76 -12.02 2.85
CA ASP A 244 11.72 -12.72 3.61
C ASP A 244 10.35 -12.30 3.10
N ARG A 245 9.57 -13.26 2.57
CA ARG A 245 8.24 -12.95 2.00
C ARG A 245 7.26 -12.38 3.03
N TRP A 246 7.49 -12.61 4.31
CA TRP A 246 6.65 -12.09 5.37
C TRP A 246 7.09 -10.72 5.91
N PHE A 247 8.17 -10.15 5.33
CA PHE A 247 8.65 -8.82 5.71
C PHE A 247 9.37 -8.13 4.53
N LEU A 248 8.64 -7.94 3.43
CA LEU A 248 9.19 -7.33 2.22
C LEU A 248 9.38 -5.82 2.39
N PRO A 249 10.54 -5.28 2.01
CA PRO A 249 10.84 -3.87 2.13
C PRO A 249 10.08 -3.04 1.10
N ARG A 250 9.75 -1.79 1.47
CA ARG A 250 9.22 -0.76 0.57
C ARG A 250 9.95 0.56 0.81
N PHE A 251 9.98 1.42 -0.20
CA PHE A 251 10.40 2.81 -0.07
C PHE A 251 9.15 3.67 0.09
N THR A 252 9.06 4.45 1.18
CA THR A 252 7.89 5.28 1.46
C THR A 252 8.13 6.70 0.98
N HIS A 253 7.20 7.25 0.20
CA HIS A 253 7.21 8.64 -0.21
C HIS A 253 6.90 9.54 1.00
N GLY A 254 7.55 10.72 1.05
CA GLY A 254 7.29 11.81 1.99
C GLY A 254 7.94 11.69 3.36
N ALA A 255 7.82 10.55 4.05
CA ALA A 255 8.12 10.52 5.48
C ALA A 255 9.61 10.36 5.85
N ALA A 256 10.41 9.64 5.06
CA ALA A 256 11.81 9.37 5.41
C ALA A 256 12.72 8.97 4.24
N ASP A 257 12.17 8.49 3.12
CA ASP A 257 12.94 7.75 2.11
C ASP A 257 13.03 8.46 0.78
N VAL A 258 11.90 9.03 0.33
CA VAL A 258 11.78 9.68 -0.97
C VAL A 258 11.11 11.03 -0.76
N THR A 259 11.91 12.06 -0.63
CA THR A 259 11.44 13.45 -0.42
C THR A 259 11.74 14.34 -1.62
N THR A 260 12.57 13.84 -2.54
CA THR A 260 12.98 14.59 -3.74
C THR A 260 12.97 13.69 -4.98
N PRO A 261 12.74 14.26 -6.18
CA PRO A 261 12.86 13.52 -7.44
C PRO A 261 14.23 12.86 -7.66
N ASP A 262 15.31 13.48 -7.17
CA ASP A 262 16.66 12.93 -7.31
C ASP A 262 16.89 11.67 -6.48
N GLU A 263 16.30 11.60 -5.28
CA GLU A 263 16.32 10.40 -4.44
C GLU A 263 15.55 9.26 -5.12
N PHE A 264 14.37 9.56 -5.65
CA PHE A 264 13.59 8.59 -6.42
C PHE A 264 14.34 8.06 -7.64
N GLU A 265 14.93 8.95 -8.45
CA GLU A 265 15.75 8.57 -9.60
C GLU A 265 16.95 7.71 -9.19
N THR A 266 17.57 8.01 -8.04
CA THR A 266 18.68 7.23 -7.48
C THR A 266 18.25 5.81 -7.11
N ILE A 267 17.06 5.63 -6.52
CA ILE A 267 16.50 4.29 -6.23
C ILE A 267 16.35 3.49 -7.53
N LEU A 268 15.75 4.09 -8.57
CA LEU A 268 15.56 3.41 -9.85
C LEU A 268 16.89 3.02 -10.49
N LYS A 269 17.87 3.91 -10.53
CA LYS A 269 19.21 3.60 -11.07
C LYS A 269 19.89 2.45 -10.31
N ARG A 270 19.77 2.42 -8.98
CA ARG A 270 20.31 1.34 -8.15
C ARG A 270 19.58 0.01 -8.32
N SER A 271 18.35 0.00 -8.78
CA SER A 271 17.60 -1.24 -9.06
C SER A 271 18.05 -1.91 -10.37
N ALA A 272 18.63 -1.15 -11.30
CA ALA A 272 19.11 -1.63 -12.59
C ALA A 272 20.51 -2.30 -12.52
N MET A 273 21.23 -2.12 -11.40
CA MET A 273 22.54 -2.74 -11.13
C MET A 273 22.38 -4.18 -10.63
#